data_7060ef1bb825f218e5ebbfd0f16b00aa
#
_entry.id   7060ef1bb825f218e5ebbfd0f16b00aa
#
_cell.length_a   1.000
_cell.length_b   1.000
_cell.length_c   1.000
_cell.angle_alpha   90.00
_cell.angle_beta   90.00
_cell.angle_gamma   90.00
#
_symmetry.space_group_name_H-M   'P 1'
#
loop_
_entity.id
_entity.type
_entity.pdbx_description
1 polymer ?
#
loop_
_entity_poly.entity_id
_entity_poly.type
_entity_poly.pdbx_seq_one_letter_code
_entity_poly.pdbx_strand_id
1 'polypeptide(L)'
;MAGKRSSPSRPSGVALLGDIGGTHARFALLAQGRISEVTTLDVADFSGPYPAMEAFLGRQAPGAQIDRACLAIAGWIEEGRATLTNGNWTLDEAEMCRSFKLKSAALVNDFEAISWSLPHLGPGDLHYLGGPKKFSERAPMVAMGPGTGLGVGYLIPEGKSWRAVASEGGHATLAAGTDREAEVIAWLRDRHGHVSGERALSG
;
A
#
# COMPACT_ATOMS: atom_id res chain seq x y z
N MET A 1 13.65 -27.73 30.71
CA MET A 1 13.82 -26.29 30.89
C MET A 1 13.32 -25.57 29.63
N ALA A 2 12.15 -24.94 29.71
CA ALA A 2 11.56 -24.22 28.56
C ALA A 2 12.21 -22.85 28.47
N GLY A 3 12.99 -22.62 27.42
CA GLY A 3 13.59 -21.33 27.12
C GLY A 3 12.49 -20.29 26.84
N LYS A 4 12.42 -19.24 27.64
CA LYS A 4 11.60 -18.05 27.38
C LYS A 4 12.03 -17.46 26.03
N ARG A 5 11.16 -17.60 25.03
CA ARG A 5 11.32 -16.90 23.75
C ARG A 5 11.08 -15.42 24.04
N SER A 6 12.12 -14.61 23.89
CA SER A 6 12.01 -13.17 23.90
C SER A 6 11.15 -12.75 22.70
N SER A 7 9.99 -12.17 22.94
CA SER A 7 9.25 -11.44 21.93
C SER A 7 10.18 -10.37 21.34
N PRO A 8 10.19 -10.15 20.03
CA PRO A 8 10.98 -9.06 19.45
C PRO A 8 10.56 -7.77 20.16
N SER A 9 11.53 -7.05 20.71
CA SER A 9 11.29 -5.76 21.35
C SER A 9 10.61 -4.85 20.35
N ARG A 10 9.41 -4.32 20.71
CA ARG A 10 8.77 -3.30 19.89
C ARG A 10 9.77 -2.18 19.68
N PRO A 11 9.99 -1.74 18.44
CA PRO A 11 10.93 -0.67 18.18
C PRO A 11 10.53 0.57 18.96
N SER A 12 11.42 1.05 19.80
CA SER A 12 11.27 2.34 20.49
C SER A 12 11.42 3.46 19.47
N GLY A 13 10.60 4.49 19.54
CA GLY A 13 10.67 5.66 18.66
C GLY A 13 9.34 5.91 17.94
N VAL A 14 9.28 7.08 17.31
CA VAL A 14 8.12 7.52 16.52
C VAL A 14 8.40 7.24 15.04
N ALA A 15 7.42 6.65 14.35
CA ALA A 15 7.49 6.47 12.91
C ALA A 15 6.39 7.28 12.21
N LEU A 16 6.73 7.91 11.11
CA LEU A 16 5.80 8.48 10.16
C LEU A 16 5.28 7.37 9.25
N LEU A 17 3.97 7.26 9.16
CA LEU A 17 3.28 6.40 8.20
C LEU A 17 2.61 7.29 7.15
N GLY A 18 2.61 6.85 5.89
CA GLY A 18 1.91 7.55 4.82
C GLY A 18 1.30 6.61 3.80
N ASP A 19 0.20 7.08 3.19
CA ASP A 19 -0.44 6.50 2.02
C ASP A 19 -0.61 7.63 1.00
N ILE A 20 0.15 7.58 -0.09
CA ILE A 20 0.27 8.68 -1.05
C ILE A 20 -0.25 8.22 -2.40
N GLY A 21 -1.44 8.72 -2.74
CA GLY A 21 -2.06 8.57 -4.04
C GLY A 21 -1.94 9.83 -4.89
N GLY A 22 -2.51 9.80 -6.08
CA GLY A 22 -2.47 10.94 -7.01
C GLY A 22 -3.27 12.18 -6.58
N THR A 23 -4.30 11.99 -5.72
CA THR A 23 -5.19 13.08 -5.28
C THR A 23 -4.99 13.41 -3.80
N HIS A 24 -4.79 12.42 -2.97
CA HIS A 24 -4.67 12.59 -1.53
C HIS A 24 -3.39 11.94 -0.99
N ALA A 25 -2.79 12.60 -0.01
CA ALA A 25 -1.73 12.05 0.83
C ALA A 25 -2.26 11.93 2.27
N ARG A 26 -2.25 10.73 2.82
CA ARG A 26 -2.68 10.43 4.18
C ARG A 26 -1.49 10.15 5.05
N PHE A 27 -1.43 10.76 6.21
CA PHE A 27 -0.34 10.57 7.15
C PHE A 27 -0.85 10.24 8.55
N ALA A 28 -0.08 9.44 9.27
CA ALA A 28 -0.28 9.14 10.67
C ALA A 28 1.08 8.92 11.37
N LEU A 29 1.09 8.99 12.69
CA LEU A 29 2.25 8.64 13.51
C LEU A 29 2.03 7.29 14.17
N LEU A 30 3.06 6.46 14.16
CA LEU A 30 3.11 5.24 14.96
C LEU A 30 4.06 5.45 16.14
N ALA A 31 3.51 5.45 17.34
CA ALA A 31 4.28 5.56 18.58
C ALA A 31 3.79 4.53 19.58
N GLN A 32 4.71 3.83 20.25
CA GLN A 32 4.39 2.82 21.29
C GLN A 32 3.37 1.76 20.84
N GLY A 33 3.36 1.43 19.53
CA GLY A 33 2.43 0.47 18.94
C GLY A 33 1.00 0.99 18.74
N ARG A 34 0.79 2.31 18.80
CA ARG A 34 -0.49 2.98 18.51
C ARG A 34 -0.33 3.90 17.32
N ILE A 35 -1.31 3.86 16.43
CA ILE A 35 -1.41 4.78 15.29
C ILE A 35 -2.24 5.98 15.73
N SER A 36 -1.76 7.19 15.41
CA SER A 36 -2.49 8.45 15.64
C SER A 36 -3.72 8.54 14.73
N GLU A 37 -4.51 9.58 14.90
CA GLU A 37 -5.52 9.96 13.91
C GLU A 37 -4.86 10.20 12.55
N VAL A 38 -5.54 9.73 11.49
CA VAL A 38 -5.08 9.90 10.11
C VAL A 38 -5.44 11.29 9.62
N THR A 39 -4.46 12.03 9.14
CA THR A 39 -4.67 13.33 8.49
C THR A 39 -4.60 13.14 6.98
N THR A 40 -5.63 13.60 6.27
CA THR A 40 -5.66 13.62 4.81
C THR A 40 -5.33 15.04 4.32
N LEU A 41 -4.42 15.12 3.37
CA LEU A 41 -4.00 16.35 2.68
C LEU A 41 -4.25 16.18 1.18
N ASP A 42 -4.68 17.25 0.51
CA ASP A 42 -4.82 17.25 -0.93
C ASP A 42 -3.45 17.44 -1.59
N VAL A 43 -3.10 16.55 -2.52
CA VAL A 43 -1.80 16.60 -3.22
C VAL A 43 -1.63 17.93 -3.98
N ALA A 44 -2.72 18.47 -4.51
CA ALA A 44 -2.73 19.73 -5.25
C ALA A 44 -2.34 20.97 -4.41
N ASP A 45 -2.46 20.87 -3.08
CA ASP A 45 -2.13 21.99 -2.18
C ASP A 45 -0.61 22.11 -1.92
N PHE A 46 0.18 21.16 -2.38
CA PHE A 46 1.61 21.11 -2.08
C PHE A 46 2.46 20.98 -3.34
N SER A 47 3.60 21.63 -3.34
CA SER A 47 4.58 21.57 -4.43
C SER A 47 5.32 20.23 -4.51
N GLY A 48 5.17 19.35 -3.51
CA GLY A 48 5.83 18.06 -3.46
C GLY A 48 5.54 17.31 -2.16
N PRO A 49 6.04 16.06 -2.05
CA PRO A 49 5.77 15.22 -0.88
C PRO A 49 6.43 15.77 0.40
N TYR A 50 7.62 16.33 0.32
CA TYR A 50 8.34 16.84 1.48
C TYR A 50 7.61 18.01 2.16
N PRO A 51 7.14 19.05 1.44
CA PRO A 51 6.28 20.08 2.02
C PRO A 51 5.00 19.55 2.67
N ALA A 52 4.38 18.52 2.11
CA ALA A 52 3.20 17.89 2.71
C ALA A 52 3.54 17.17 4.02
N MET A 53 4.65 16.43 4.04
CA MET A 53 5.17 15.77 5.26
C MET A 53 5.51 16.80 6.34
N GLU A 54 6.20 17.90 5.98
CA GLU A 54 6.52 19.00 6.90
C GLU A 54 5.27 19.64 7.49
N ALA A 55 4.26 19.92 6.67
CA ALA A 55 2.99 20.49 7.12
C ALA A 55 2.27 19.56 8.10
N PHE A 56 2.25 18.25 7.83
CA PHE A 56 1.69 17.25 8.74
C PHE A 56 2.46 17.22 10.06
N LEU A 57 3.79 17.07 10.01
CA LEU A 57 4.63 16.97 11.21
C LEU A 57 4.58 18.24 12.06
N GLY A 58 4.56 19.40 11.41
CA GLY A 58 4.44 20.68 12.11
C GLY A 58 3.15 20.85 12.89
N ARG A 59 2.06 20.21 12.43
CA ARG A 59 0.73 20.23 13.11
C ARG A 59 0.60 19.16 14.18
N GLN A 60 1.02 17.93 13.88
CA GLN A 60 0.74 16.75 14.72
C GLN A 60 1.86 16.43 15.72
N ALA A 61 3.09 16.85 15.45
CA ALA A 61 4.23 16.52 16.27
C ALA A 61 5.26 17.67 16.30
N PRO A 62 4.88 18.92 16.68
CA PRO A 62 5.77 20.06 16.67
C PRO A 62 6.98 19.80 17.56
N GLY A 63 8.18 19.80 16.94
CA GLY A 63 9.45 19.55 17.63
C GLY A 63 9.74 18.11 18.05
N ALA A 64 8.85 17.15 17.74
CA ALA A 64 9.12 15.75 18.00
C ALA A 64 10.13 15.19 16.98
N GLN A 65 11.05 14.37 17.48
CA GLN A 65 11.96 13.63 16.61
C GLN A 65 11.26 12.39 16.06
N ILE A 66 11.18 12.32 14.74
CA ILE A 66 10.72 11.13 14.03
C ILE A 66 11.93 10.25 13.74
N ASP A 67 11.86 8.98 14.10
CA ASP A 67 12.99 8.06 13.90
C ASP A 67 12.95 7.37 12.53
N ARG A 68 11.76 7.10 12.01
CA ARG A 68 11.55 6.30 10.80
C ARG A 68 10.37 6.82 10.00
N ALA A 69 10.35 6.48 8.69
CA ALA A 69 9.19 6.65 7.85
C ALA A 69 8.92 5.37 7.05
N CYS A 70 7.64 5.08 6.81
CA CYS A 70 7.20 4.06 5.87
C CYS A 70 6.02 4.64 5.09
N LEU A 71 6.21 4.79 3.77
CA LEU A 71 5.20 5.40 2.91
C LEU A 71 4.78 4.42 1.83
N ALA A 72 3.47 4.16 1.76
CA ALA A 72 2.83 3.45 0.65
C ALA A 72 2.60 4.42 -0.50
N ILE A 73 2.95 4.01 -1.71
CA ILE A 73 2.93 4.87 -2.90
C ILE A 73 2.16 4.17 -4.01
N ALA A 74 1.18 4.88 -4.59
CA ALA A 74 0.51 4.47 -5.83
C ALA A 74 1.45 4.72 -7.03
N GLY A 75 2.45 3.86 -7.23
CA GLY A 75 3.46 4.00 -8.26
C GLY A 75 4.52 2.90 -8.23
N TRP A 76 5.42 2.99 -9.20
CA TRP A 76 6.57 2.10 -9.29
C TRP A 76 7.68 2.55 -8.34
N ILE A 77 8.29 1.58 -7.67
CA ILE A 77 9.41 1.81 -6.76
C ILE A 77 10.63 1.06 -7.30
N GLU A 78 11.72 1.77 -7.48
CA GLU A 78 12.98 1.22 -7.95
C GLU A 78 14.14 1.86 -7.16
N GLU A 79 15.01 1.03 -6.63
CA GLU A 79 16.20 1.45 -5.87
C GLU A 79 15.92 2.52 -4.78
N GLY A 80 14.81 2.36 -4.04
CA GLY A 80 14.42 3.29 -2.98
C GLY A 80 13.88 4.64 -3.48
N ARG A 81 13.47 4.71 -4.74
CA ARG A 81 12.83 5.88 -5.37
C ARG A 81 11.46 5.52 -5.90
N ALA A 82 10.55 6.45 -5.78
CA ALA A 82 9.21 6.31 -6.33
C ALA A 82 8.76 7.60 -7.00
N THR A 83 8.03 7.45 -8.11
CA THR A 83 7.29 8.55 -8.74
C THR A 83 5.84 8.16 -8.81
N LEU A 84 4.93 9.06 -8.41
CA LEU A 84 3.51 8.84 -8.51
C LEU A 84 3.09 8.65 -9.97
N THR A 85 2.32 7.61 -10.25
CA THR A 85 1.85 7.30 -11.60
C THR A 85 1.01 8.44 -12.19
N ASN A 86 0.20 9.10 -11.37
CA ASN A 86 -0.69 10.20 -11.79
C ASN A 86 -0.34 11.52 -11.10
N GLY A 87 0.95 11.83 -10.94
CA GLY A 87 1.40 13.05 -10.27
C GLY A 87 2.87 13.34 -10.54
N ASN A 88 3.31 14.52 -10.13
CA ASN A 88 4.70 14.98 -10.30
C ASN A 88 5.55 14.74 -9.03
N TRP A 89 5.00 14.06 -8.04
CA TRP A 89 5.72 13.83 -6.81
C TRP A 89 6.71 12.68 -6.97
N THR A 90 7.93 12.95 -6.58
CA THR A 90 9.00 11.94 -6.49
C THR A 90 9.48 11.86 -5.05
N LEU A 91 9.65 10.66 -4.55
CA LEU A 91 10.20 10.37 -3.24
C LEU A 91 11.49 9.57 -3.39
N ASP A 92 12.40 9.78 -2.45
CA ASP A 92 13.68 9.08 -2.35
C ASP A 92 13.96 8.79 -0.88
N GLU A 93 14.18 7.53 -0.53
CA GLU A 93 14.41 7.09 0.86
C GLU A 93 15.62 7.78 1.50
N ALA A 94 16.69 7.93 0.73
CA ALA A 94 17.91 8.58 1.25
C ALA A 94 17.70 10.08 1.46
N GLU A 95 16.93 10.74 0.58
CA GLU A 95 16.59 12.14 0.75
C GLU A 95 15.64 12.36 1.92
N MET A 96 14.63 11.49 2.11
CA MET A 96 13.78 11.52 3.31
C MET A 96 14.60 11.40 4.58
N CYS A 97 15.56 10.47 4.62
CA CYS A 97 16.45 10.30 5.77
C CYS A 97 17.25 11.57 6.06
N ARG A 98 17.75 12.25 5.03
CA ARG A 98 18.51 13.50 5.18
C ARG A 98 17.63 14.66 5.64
N SER A 99 16.49 14.86 4.96
CA SER A 99 15.60 16.02 5.18
C SER A 99 14.96 16.00 6.55
N PHE A 100 14.50 14.82 6.99
CA PHE A 100 13.80 14.65 8.28
C PHE A 100 14.68 14.06 9.38
N LYS A 101 15.98 13.86 9.13
CA LYS A 101 16.95 13.27 10.08
C LYS A 101 16.49 11.90 10.60
N LEU A 102 15.93 11.09 9.70
CA LEU A 102 15.45 9.76 10.04
C LEU A 102 16.60 8.76 10.14
N LYS A 103 16.42 7.74 10.96
CA LYS A 103 17.34 6.59 11.03
C LYS A 103 17.13 5.63 9.85
N SER A 104 15.90 5.57 9.34
CA SER A 104 15.56 4.80 8.14
C SER A 104 14.25 5.29 7.52
N ALA A 105 14.14 5.16 6.21
CA ALA A 105 12.92 5.35 5.44
C ALA A 105 12.68 4.11 4.57
N ALA A 106 11.43 3.82 4.28
CA ALA A 106 11.03 2.76 3.37
C ALA A 106 9.87 3.26 2.50
N LEU A 107 9.96 3.00 1.21
CA LEU A 107 8.87 3.14 0.26
C LEU A 107 8.35 1.75 -0.08
N VAL A 108 7.04 1.58 -0.08
CA VAL A 108 6.36 0.34 -0.47
C VAL A 108 5.26 0.65 -1.47
N ASN A 109 4.98 -0.28 -2.37
CA ASN A 109 3.81 -0.14 -3.24
C ASN A 109 2.51 -0.17 -2.39
N ASP A 110 1.48 0.56 -2.80
CA ASP A 110 0.20 0.65 -2.08
C ASP A 110 -0.47 -0.72 -1.89
N PHE A 111 -0.50 -1.59 -2.92
CA PHE A 111 -1.04 -2.95 -2.81
C PHE A 111 -0.11 -3.91 -2.06
N GLU A 112 1.19 -3.66 -2.04
CA GLU A 112 2.11 -4.34 -1.13
C GLU A 112 1.76 -4.01 0.33
N ALA A 113 1.54 -2.74 0.65
CA ALA A 113 1.13 -2.30 1.99
C ALA A 113 -0.21 -2.91 2.40
N ILE A 114 -1.21 -2.93 1.50
CA ILE A 114 -2.50 -3.60 1.72
C ILE A 114 -2.27 -5.11 1.97
N SER A 115 -1.41 -5.77 1.19
CA SER A 115 -1.13 -7.19 1.38
C SER A 115 -0.55 -7.48 2.76
N TRP A 116 0.34 -6.64 3.27
CA TRP A 116 0.87 -6.74 4.64
C TRP A 116 -0.21 -6.60 5.71
N SER A 117 -1.32 -5.90 5.45
CA SER A 117 -2.41 -5.74 6.40
C SER A 117 -3.29 -6.99 6.54
N LEU A 118 -3.36 -7.86 5.53
CA LEU A 118 -4.30 -8.99 5.46
C LEU A 118 -4.33 -9.88 6.70
N PRO A 119 -3.20 -10.29 7.31
CA PRO A 119 -3.21 -11.12 8.51
C PRO A 119 -3.69 -10.39 9.78
N HIS A 120 -3.84 -9.07 9.72
CA HIS A 120 -4.20 -8.22 10.84
C HIS A 120 -5.66 -7.78 10.81
N LEU A 121 -6.38 -8.08 9.71
CA LEU A 121 -7.79 -7.75 9.56
C LEU A 121 -8.63 -8.65 10.48
N GLY A 122 -9.52 -8.02 11.26
CA GLY A 122 -10.47 -8.69 12.13
C GLY A 122 -11.86 -8.85 11.48
N PRO A 123 -12.78 -9.56 12.14
CA PRO A 123 -14.14 -9.75 11.62
C PRO A 123 -14.90 -8.45 11.33
N GLY A 124 -14.57 -7.35 12.03
CA GLY A 124 -15.16 -6.02 11.83
C GLY A 124 -14.66 -5.30 10.58
N ASP A 125 -13.52 -5.72 10.04
CA ASP A 125 -12.89 -5.12 8.87
C ASP A 125 -13.30 -5.84 7.57
N LEU A 126 -14.02 -6.97 7.67
CA LEU A 126 -14.27 -7.87 6.57
C LEU A 126 -15.77 -8.06 6.32
N HIS A 127 -16.16 -8.06 5.04
CA HIS A 127 -17.46 -8.52 4.60
C HIS A 127 -17.30 -9.81 3.78
N TYR A 128 -17.91 -10.90 4.27
CA TYR A 128 -17.80 -12.21 3.61
C TYR A 128 -18.74 -12.30 2.40
N LEU A 129 -18.18 -12.47 1.21
CA LEU A 129 -18.93 -12.55 -0.05
C LEU A 129 -19.22 -13.99 -0.48
N GLY A 130 -18.46 -14.97 -0.02
CA GLY A 130 -18.64 -16.38 -0.37
C GLY A 130 -17.37 -17.21 -0.27
N GLY A 131 -17.45 -18.51 -0.57
CA GLY A 131 -16.34 -19.45 -0.50
C GLY A 131 -16.32 -20.27 0.81
N PRO A 132 -15.24 -20.99 1.13
CA PRO A 132 -15.13 -21.75 2.36
C PRO A 132 -14.96 -20.83 3.57
N LYS A 133 -15.72 -21.06 4.64
CA LYS A 133 -15.58 -20.31 5.92
C LYS A 133 -14.32 -20.66 6.70
N LYS A 134 -13.66 -21.76 6.36
CA LYS A 134 -12.40 -22.18 6.96
C LYS A 134 -11.37 -22.33 5.86
N PHE A 135 -10.25 -21.68 6.02
CA PHE A 135 -9.08 -21.76 5.16
C PHE A 135 -7.84 -21.99 6.03
N SER A 136 -6.75 -22.41 5.42
CA SER A 136 -5.49 -22.56 6.14
C SER A 136 -5.01 -21.20 6.63
N GLU A 137 -4.67 -21.11 7.92
CA GLU A 137 -4.10 -19.89 8.53
C GLU A 137 -2.83 -19.41 7.83
N ARG A 138 -2.21 -20.27 7.02
CA ARG A 138 -1.00 -19.97 6.27
C ARG A 138 -1.14 -20.24 4.78
N ALA A 139 -2.33 -20.05 4.24
CA ALA A 139 -2.50 -20.03 2.79
C ALA A 139 -2.02 -18.69 2.21
N PRO A 140 -1.51 -18.67 0.95
CA PRO A 140 -1.30 -17.42 0.23
C PRO A 140 -2.59 -16.59 0.19
N MET A 141 -2.46 -15.29 0.36
CA MET A 141 -3.57 -14.33 0.29
C MET A 141 -3.36 -13.37 -0.88
N VAL A 142 -4.46 -12.87 -1.43
CA VAL A 142 -4.45 -11.89 -2.51
C VAL A 142 -5.29 -10.70 -2.08
N ALA A 143 -4.77 -9.50 -2.26
CA ALA A 143 -5.50 -8.26 -2.20
C ALA A 143 -5.76 -7.77 -3.63
N MET A 144 -7.01 -7.42 -3.94
CA MET A 144 -7.41 -6.82 -5.22
C MET A 144 -8.33 -5.65 -4.96
N GLY A 145 -8.15 -4.55 -5.68
CA GLY A 145 -8.99 -3.37 -5.52
C GLY A 145 -9.11 -2.56 -6.81
N PRO A 146 -10.33 -2.44 -7.37
CA PRO A 146 -10.58 -1.51 -8.46
C PRO A 146 -10.61 -0.07 -7.92
N GLY A 147 -9.92 0.83 -8.61
CA GLY A 147 -9.84 2.26 -8.38
C GLY A 147 -9.61 2.94 -9.73
N THR A 148 -8.69 3.89 -9.82
CA THR A 148 -8.21 4.44 -11.10
C THR A 148 -7.64 3.34 -12.00
N GLY A 149 -6.97 2.35 -11.40
CA GLY A 149 -6.55 1.09 -12.00
C GLY A 149 -7.14 -0.11 -11.27
N LEU A 150 -6.60 -1.30 -11.53
CA LEU A 150 -6.88 -2.53 -10.76
C LEU A 150 -5.59 -2.98 -10.07
N GLY A 151 -5.43 -2.57 -8.82
CA GLY A 151 -4.31 -3.01 -8.01
C GLY A 151 -4.44 -4.47 -7.58
N VAL A 152 -3.33 -5.19 -7.59
CA VAL A 152 -3.24 -6.59 -7.16
C VAL A 152 -1.95 -6.79 -6.38
N GLY A 153 -2.06 -7.31 -5.18
CA GLY A 153 -0.92 -7.68 -4.34
C GLY A 153 -1.09 -9.06 -3.73
N TYR A 154 0.01 -9.68 -3.39
CA TYR A 154 0.02 -11.02 -2.80
C TYR A 154 0.72 -11.00 -1.45
N LEU A 155 0.24 -11.85 -0.54
CA LEU A 155 0.94 -12.17 0.70
C LEU A 155 1.23 -13.67 0.73
N ILE A 156 2.50 -14.04 0.72
CA ILE A 156 2.97 -15.41 0.60
C ILE A 156 3.61 -15.85 1.92
N PRO A 157 3.25 -17.03 2.46
CA PRO A 157 3.92 -17.57 3.65
C PRO A 157 5.38 -17.89 3.36
N GLU A 158 6.29 -17.41 4.21
CA GLU A 158 7.72 -17.63 4.11
C GLU A 158 8.28 -18.11 5.45
N GLY A 159 8.54 -19.40 5.59
CA GLY A 159 8.96 -20.01 6.86
C GLY A 159 7.97 -19.70 7.99
N LYS A 160 8.37 -18.91 8.98
CA LYS A 160 7.49 -18.42 10.09
C LYS A 160 6.97 -17.01 9.85
N SER A 161 7.36 -16.38 8.76
CA SER A 161 7.03 -15.01 8.38
C SER A 161 6.07 -15.00 7.19
N TRP A 162 5.79 -13.80 6.71
CA TRP A 162 5.09 -13.52 5.48
C TRP A 162 5.99 -12.68 4.57
N ARG A 163 5.74 -12.74 3.28
CA ARG A 163 6.32 -11.85 2.28
C ARG A 163 5.22 -11.28 1.42
N ALA A 164 5.10 -9.95 1.40
CA ALA A 164 4.25 -9.28 0.43
C ALA A 164 4.98 -9.19 -0.93
N VAL A 165 4.21 -9.25 -1.99
CA VAL A 165 4.69 -9.15 -3.37
C VAL A 165 3.75 -8.20 -4.11
N ALA A 166 4.28 -7.06 -4.54
CA ALA A 166 3.62 -6.17 -5.49
C ALA A 166 3.45 -6.87 -6.83
N SER A 167 2.39 -6.54 -7.55
CA SER A 167 2.06 -7.21 -8.81
C SER A 167 1.32 -6.27 -9.75
N GLU A 168 1.52 -6.49 -11.05
CA GLU A 168 0.74 -5.90 -12.14
C GLU A 168 -0.34 -6.88 -12.63
N GLY A 169 -0.89 -7.70 -11.74
CA GLY A 169 -1.91 -8.70 -12.05
C GLY A 169 -3.19 -8.14 -12.65
N GLY A 170 -3.51 -6.86 -12.39
CA GLY A 170 -4.62 -6.15 -13.03
C GLY A 170 -4.50 -6.04 -14.54
N HIS A 171 -3.27 -6.04 -15.07
CA HIS A 171 -2.99 -5.99 -16.50
C HIS A 171 -3.05 -7.36 -17.21
N ALA A 172 -3.29 -8.46 -16.47
CA ALA A 172 -3.46 -9.77 -17.08
C ALA A 172 -4.67 -9.78 -18.03
N THR A 173 -4.52 -10.48 -19.16
CA THR A 173 -5.58 -10.62 -20.16
C THR A 173 -6.85 -11.20 -19.52
N LEU A 174 -7.98 -10.52 -19.69
CA LEU A 174 -9.26 -10.97 -19.19
C LEU A 174 -9.81 -12.10 -20.08
N ALA A 175 -10.16 -13.23 -19.46
CA ALA A 175 -10.81 -14.35 -20.13
C ALA A 175 -12.33 -14.28 -19.95
N ALA A 176 -13.09 -14.66 -20.99
CA ALA A 176 -14.55 -14.81 -20.89
C ALA A 176 -14.91 -16.17 -20.30
N GLY A 177 -15.80 -16.19 -19.31
CA GLY A 177 -16.41 -17.40 -18.75
C GLY A 177 -17.81 -17.67 -19.34
N THR A 178 -18.42 -16.69 -20.01
CA THR A 178 -19.75 -16.77 -20.62
C THR A 178 -19.77 -16.07 -21.98
N ASP A 179 -20.76 -16.38 -22.82
CA ASP A 179 -20.95 -15.73 -24.13
C ASP A 179 -21.16 -14.21 -23.99
N ARG A 180 -21.89 -13.79 -22.95
CA ARG A 180 -22.09 -12.37 -22.65
C ARG A 180 -20.80 -11.63 -22.35
N GLU A 181 -19.91 -12.25 -21.56
CA GLU A 181 -18.58 -11.68 -21.28
C GLU A 181 -17.72 -11.63 -22.54
N ALA A 182 -17.81 -12.66 -23.40
CA ALA A 182 -17.11 -12.67 -24.67
C ALA A 182 -17.53 -11.52 -25.58
N GLU A 183 -18.82 -11.20 -25.67
CA GLU A 183 -19.34 -10.04 -26.40
C GLU A 183 -18.78 -8.72 -25.87
N VAL A 184 -18.77 -8.53 -24.53
CA VAL A 184 -18.24 -7.32 -23.88
C VAL A 184 -16.73 -7.19 -24.13
N ILE A 185 -15.99 -8.29 -23.98
CA ILE A 185 -14.55 -8.31 -24.23
C ILE A 185 -14.23 -8.02 -25.70
N ALA A 186 -15.01 -8.57 -26.64
CA ALA A 186 -14.85 -8.27 -28.07
C ALA A 186 -15.07 -6.77 -28.34
N TRP A 187 -16.13 -6.19 -27.79
CA TRP A 187 -16.44 -4.77 -27.93
C TRP A 187 -15.34 -3.86 -27.35
N LEU A 188 -14.76 -4.22 -26.18
CA LEU A 188 -13.63 -3.51 -25.60
C LEU A 188 -12.35 -3.66 -26.46
N ARG A 189 -12.13 -4.86 -27.00
CA ARG A 189 -10.96 -5.15 -27.84
C ARG A 189 -10.96 -4.33 -29.13
N ASP A 190 -12.09 -4.16 -29.76
CA ASP A 190 -12.25 -3.35 -30.97
C ASP A 190 -11.85 -1.88 -30.73
N ARG A 191 -12.02 -1.39 -29.48
CA ARG A 191 -11.71 0.00 -29.11
C ARG A 191 -10.30 0.21 -28.56
N HIS A 192 -9.79 -0.78 -27.84
CA HIS A 192 -8.59 -0.62 -27.02
C HIS A 192 -7.47 -1.62 -27.36
N GLY A 193 -7.70 -2.55 -28.27
CA GLY A 193 -6.78 -3.63 -28.58
C GLY A 193 -6.76 -4.69 -27.49
N HIS A 194 -5.84 -4.59 -26.54
CA HIS A 194 -5.75 -5.50 -25.41
C HIS A 194 -6.82 -5.20 -24.34
N VAL A 195 -7.43 -6.24 -23.81
CA VAL A 195 -8.42 -6.16 -22.70
C VAL A 195 -7.87 -6.89 -21.49
N SER A 196 -7.51 -6.14 -20.47
CA SER A 196 -7.11 -6.65 -19.16
C SER A 196 -8.28 -6.61 -18.17
N GLY A 197 -8.08 -7.23 -17.00
CA GLY A 197 -9.00 -7.07 -15.87
C GLY A 197 -9.19 -5.60 -15.51
N GLU A 198 -8.11 -4.83 -15.45
CA GLU A 198 -8.13 -3.39 -15.21
C GLU A 198 -8.99 -2.65 -16.24
N ARG A 199 -8.77 -2.89 -17.53
CA ARG A 199 -9.54 -2.24 -18.61
C ARG A 199 -11.05 -2.45 -18.50
N ALA A 200 -11.47 -3.56 -17.92
CA ALA A 200 -12.88 -3.90 -17.79
C ALA A 200 -13.51 -3.43 -16.47
N LEU A 201 -12.73 -3.22 -15.40
CA LEU A 201 -13.23 -3.05 -14.03
C LEU A 201 -12.83 -1.73 -13.36
N SER A 202 -11.79 -1.03 -13.85
CA SER A 202 -11.34 0.24 -13.27
C SER A 202 -12.09 1.45 -13.82
N GLY A 203 -12.00 2.56 -13.09
CA GLY A 203 -12.60 3.84 -13.48
C GLY A 203 -11.79 4.65 -14.50
#